data_cabe05a80eab19f3b021368d3fbe6a87
#
_entry.id   cabe05a80eab19f3b021368d3fbe6a87
#
_cell.length_a   1.000
_cell.length_b   1.000
_cell.length_c   1.000
_cell.angle_alpha   90.00
_cell.angle_beta   90.00
_cell.angle_gamma   90.00
#
_symmetry.space_group_name_H-M   'P 1'
#
loop_
_entity.id
_entity.type
_entity.pdbx_description
1 polymer ?
#
loop_
_entity_poly.entity_id
_entity_poly.type
_entity_poly.pdbx_seq_one_letter_code
_entity_poly.pdbx_strand_id
1 'polypeptide(L)'
;KSGKFLDGEINIRIGESVRGCDCYIIQPTCPPTNDNLMELLLMVSAFRRASAKRITAVIPYYGYKLEVGGQSMQRSKNKESTAAIASADIAQMLVTMGVDRIVSVDLQPPGQGEIEGFFANSAPVDCIEATYAGVEYFRPIVSKDAVIVSANPTCTKKTRDFQSGLLGSGYR
;
A
#
# COMPACT_ATOMS: atom_id res chain seq x y z
N LYS A 1 -9.96 -15.29 11.21
CA LYS A 1 -8.82 -15.70 12.06
C LYS A 1 -7.73 -16.22 11.15
N SER A 2 -6.50 -15.73 11.32
CA SER A 2 -5.30 -16.27 10.71
C SER A 2 -4.45 -17.02 11.73
N GLY A 3 -3.61 -17.93 11.25
CA GLY A 3 -2.68 -18.70 12.06
C GLY A 3 -1.67 -19.39 11.15
N LYS A 4 -0.68 -20.07 11.73
CA LYS A 4 0.28 -20.88 10.98
C LYS A 4 0.20 -22.33 11.44
N PHE A 5 0.39 -23.25 10.49
CA PHE A 5 0.67 -24.64 10.78
C PHE A 5 2.12 -24.82 11.26
N LEU A 6 2.46 -26.02 11.75
CA LEU A 6 3.80 -26.32 12.28
C LEU A 6 4.91 -26.22 11.22
N ASP A 7 4.57 -26.44 9.96
CA ASP A 7 5.46 -26.30 8.79
C ASP A 7 5.59 -24.86 8.28
N GLY A 8 4.86 -23.91 8.90
CA GLY A 8 4.88 -22.51 8.53
C GLY A 8 3.82 -22.07 7.52
N GLU A 9 3.02 -23.00 6.99
CA GLU A 9 1.90 -22.67 6.11
C GLU A 9 0.85 -21.81 6.80
N ILE A 10 0.26 -20.88 6.06
CA ILE A 10 -0.75 -19.96 6.59
C ILE A 10 -2.13 -20.59 6.54
N ASN A 11 -2.83 -20.55 7.64
CA ASN A 11 -4.20 -21.03 7.77
C ASN A 11 -5.16 -19.86 7.96
N ILE A 12 -6.12 -19.72 7.03
CA ILE A 12 -7.15 -18.68 7.07
C ILE A 12 -8.52 -19.32 7.30
N ARG A 13 -9.28 -18.78 8.27
CA ARG A 13 -10.66 -19.17 8.53
C ARG A 13 -11.55 -17.94 8.63
N ILE A 14 -12.62 -17.92 7.83
CA ILE A 14 -13.68 -16.92 7.90
C ILE A 14 -14.60 -17.34 9.06
N GLY A 15 -14.80 -16.45 10.05
CA GLY A 15 -15.62 -16.72 11.24
C GLY A 15 -17.10 -16.44 11.06
N GLU A 16 -17.45 -15.59 10.07
CA GLU A 16 -18.81 -15.13 9.80
C GLU A 16 -19.14 -15.24 8.32
N SER A 17 -20.42 -15.28 7.98
CA SER A 17 -20.82 -15.29 6.57
C SER A 17 -20.54 -13.95 5.91
N VAL A 18 -19.81 -13.98 4.82
CA VAL A 18 -19.50 -12.81 3.99
C VAL A 18 -20.27 -12.80 2.65
N ARG A 19 -21.21 -13.73 2.50
CA ARG A 19 -21.99 -13.88 1.26
C ARG A 19 -22.76 -12.61 0.96
N GLY A 20 -22.54 -12.06 -0.24
CA GLY A 20 -23.20 -10.85 -0.72
C GLY A 20 -22.75 -9.55 -0.04
N CYS A 21 -21.74 -9.60 0.84
CA CYS A 21 -21.23 -8.43 1.56
C CYS A 21 -20.13 -7.71 0.76
N ASP A 22 -20.02 -6.41 0.97
CA ASP A 22 -18.85 -5.63 0.61
C ASP A 22 -17.81 -5.81 1.72
N CYS A 23 -16.68 -6.43 1.40
CA CYS A 23 -15.65 -6.84 2.35
C CYS A 23 -14.41 -5.96 2.22
N TYR A 24 -13.90 -5.49 3.36
CA TYR A 24 -12.64 -4.74 3.45
C TYR A 24 -11.61 -5.60 4.19
N ILE A 25 -10.52 -5.94 3.52
CA ILE A 25 -9.41 -6.69 4.10
C ILE A 25 -8.29 -5.69 4.39
N ILE A 26 -8.01 -5.46 5.68
CA ILE A 26 -6.94 -4.56 6.11
C ILE A 26 -5.72 -5.42 6.43
N GLN A 27 -4.72 -5.37 5.54
CA GLN A 27 -3.50 -6.16 5.68
C GLN A 27 -2.28 -5.36 5.18
N PRO A 28 -1.45 -4.82 6.08
CA PRO A 28 -0.18 -4.25 5.68
C PRO A 28 0.78 -5.36 5.24
N THR A 29 1.52 -5.15 4.16
CA THR A 29 2.55 -6.08 3.71
C THR A 29 3.96 -5.63 4.13
N CYS A 30 4.08 -5.12 5.37
CA CYS A 30 5.35 -4.85 6.06
C CYS A 30 6.02 -6.15 6.53
N PRO A 31 7.24 -6.12 7.07
CA PRO A 31 7.90 -7.31 7.60
C PRO A 31 7.07 -8.03 8.70
N PRO A 32 6.98 -9.38 8.63
CA PRO A 32 7.51 -10.30 7.62
C PRO A 32 6.71 -10.25 6.31
N THR A 33 7.30 -9.61 5.28
CA THR A 33 6.59 -9.20 4.06
C THR A 33 5.95 -10.37 3.32
N ASN A 34 6.66 -11.48 3.17
CA ASN A 34 6.15 -12.64 2.41
C ASN A 34 4.98 -13.31 3.12
N ASP A 35 5.05 -13.44 4.45
CA ASP A 35 3.96 -14.00 5.24
C ASP A 35 2.70 -13.13 5.14
N ASN A 36 2.86 -11.83 5.35
CA ASN A 36 1.75 -10.88 5.30
C ASN A 36 1.13 -10.79 3.88
N LEU A 37 1.95 -10.89 2.84
CA LEU A 37 1.45 -10.97 1.47
C LEU A 37 0.67 -12.26 1.23
N MET A 38 1.20 -13.39 1.67
CA MET A 38 0.51 -14.68 1.52
C MET A 38 -0.80 -14.72 2.30
N GLU A 39 -0.83 -14.17 3.53
CA GLU A 39 -2.07 -13.99 4.29
C GLU A 39 -3.11 -13.20 3.50
N LEU A 40 -2.72 -12.07 2.92
CA LEU A 40 -3.60 -11.23 2.12
C LEU A 40 -4.19 -12.02 0.94
N LEU A 41 -3.34 -12.68 0.16
CA LEU A 41 -3.77 -13.47 -1.00
C LEU A 41 -4.75 -14.57 -0.61
N LEU A 42 -4.45 -15.32 0.45
CA LEU A 42 -5.32 -16.39 0.95
C LEU A 42 -6.64 -15.85 1.51
N MET A 43 -6.64 -14.69 2.19
CA MET A 43 -7.88 -14.05 2.65
C MET A 43 -8.75 -13.65 1.46
N VAL A 44 -8.18 -13.02 0.44
CA VAL A 44 -8.92 -12.64 -0.78
C VAL A 44 -9.56 -13.86 -1.42
N SER A 45 -8.78 -14.95 -1.59
CA SER A 45 -9.29 -16.21 -2.13
C SER A 45 -10.44 -16.78 -1.29
N ALA A 46 -10.27 -16.79 0.03
CA ALA A 46 -11.29 -17.32 0.95
C ALA A 46 -12.59 -16.51 0.86
N PHE A 47 -12.52 -15.18 0.84
CA PHE A 47 -13.70 -14.32 0.69
C PHE A 47 -14.37 -14.47 -0.67
N ARG A 48 -13.60 -14.60 -1.73
CA ARG A 48 -14.14 -14.84 -3.08
C ARG A 48 -14.89 -16.19 -3.13
N ARG A 49 -14.32 -17.24 -2.57
CA ARG A 49 -14.97 -18.56 -2.47
C ARG A 49 -16.21 -18.55 -1.56
N ALA A 50 -16.24 -17.69 -0.55
CA ALA A 50 -17.40 -17.50 0.33
C ALA A 50 -18.48 -16.60 -0.29
N SER A 51 -18.35 -16.23 -1.56
CA SER A 51 -19.30 -15.41 -2.32
C SER A 51 -19.45 -13.97 -1.79
N ALA A 52 -18.35 -13.34 -1.35
CA ALA A 52 -18.32 -11.91 -1.11
C ALA A 52 -18.71 -11.16 -2.41
N LYS A 53 -19.51 -10.10 -2.26
CA LYS A 53 -19.97 -9.28 -3.40
C LYS A 53 -18.84 -8.42 -3.96
N ARG A 54 -18.08 -7.79 -3.08
CA ARG A 54 -16.91 -6.96 -3.42
C ARG A 54 -15.83 -7.16 -2.38
N ILE A 55 -14.57 -7.19 -2.82
CA ILE A 55 -13.40 -7.31 -1.96
C ILE A 55 -12.51 -6.09 -2.20
N THR A 56 -12.38 -5.25 -1.18
CA THR A 56 -11.44 -4.13 -1.16
C THR A 56 -10.25 -4.50 -0.29
N ALA A 57 -9.07 -4.55 -0.88
CA ALA A 57 -7.82 -4.73 -0.12
C ALA A 57 -7.31 -3.37 0.34
N VAL A 58 -7.27 -3.15 1.65
CA VAL A 58 -6.70 -1.98 2.28
C VAL A 58 -5.29 -2.34 2.74
N ILE A 59 -4.29 -1.81 2.06
CA ILE A 59 -2.88 -2.13 2.25
C ILE A 59 -2.14 -0.89 2.75
N PRO A 60 -2.12 -0.62 4.07
CA PRO A 60 -1.50 0.59 4.62
C PRO A 60 0.00 0.70 4.31
N TYR A 61 0.67 -0.43 4.17
CA TYR A 61 2.04 -0.49 3.68
C TYR A 61 2.13 -1.54 2.56
N TYR A 62 2.45 -1.08 1.35
CA TYR A 62 2.63 -1.94 0.18
C TYR A 62 4.10 -2.37 0.11
N GLY A 63 4.36 -3.66 0.33
CA GLY A 63 5.69 -4.25 0.18
C GLY A 63 6.15 -4.26 -1.28
N TYR A 64 7.45 -4.50 -1.49
CA TYR A 64 8.08 -4.57 -2.83
C TYR A 64 8.02 -3.28 -3.68
N LYS A 65 7.53 -2.18 -3.11
CA LYS A 65 7.43 -0.89 -3.83
C LYS A 65 8.78 -0.20 -4.10
N LEU A 66 9.84 -0.62 -3.42
CA LEU A 66 11.15 0.05 -3.50
C LEU A 66 11.91 -0.26 -4.82
N GLU A 67 11.51 -1.29 -5.54
CA GLU A 67 12.15 -1.66 -6.82
C GLU A 67 11.65 -0.86 -8.01
N VAL A 68 10.54 -0.12 -7.82
CA VAL A 68 9.95 0.73 -8.86
C VAL A 68 10.74 2.02 -8.97
N GLY A 69 11.21 2.34 -10.16
CA GLY A 69 11.90 3.60 -10.43
C GLY A 69 13.43 3.57 -10.35
N GLY A 70 14.05 2.40 -10.31
CA GLY A 70 15.51 2.27 -10.47
C GLY A 70 16.33 2.79 -9.30
N GLN A 71 15.72 2.97 -8.14
CA GLN A 71 16.40 3.28 -6.87
C GLN A 71 16.71 2.03 -6.03
N SER A 72 16.93 0.88 -6.64
CA SER A 72 17.73 -0.12 -5.94
C SER A 72 19.10 0.51 -5.77
N MET A 73 19.50 0.81 -4.53
CA MET A 73 20.79 1.43 -4.19
C MET A 73 22.01 0.59 -4.65
N GLN A 74 21.78 -0.47 -5.37
CA GLN A 74 22.78 -1.34 -5.98
C GLN A 74 22.43 -1.70 -7.41
N ARG A 75 22.07 -0.71 -8.22
CA ARG A 75 22.19 -0.94 -9.66
C ARG A 75 23.68 -1.05 -9.97
N SER A 76 24.18 -2.28 -9.87
CA SER A 76 25.49 -2.65 -10.40
C SER A 76 25.65 -1.97 -11.76
N LYS A 77 26.79 -1.32 -12.01
CA LYS A 77 27.12 -0.67 -13.27
C LYS A 77 27.15 -1.64 -14.48
N ASN A 78 26.80 -2.89 -14.28
CA ASN A 78 26.67 -3.91 -15.31
C ASN A 78 25.25 -3.87 -15.88
N LYS A 79 25.14 -3.32 -17.08
CA LYS A 79 23.92 -3.13 -17.89
C LYS A 79 23.16 -4.39 -18.30
N GLU A 80 23.46 -5.58 -17.75
CA GLU A 80 22.96 -6.88 -18.26
C GLU A 80 22.08 -7.67 -17.29
N SER A 81 21.76 -7.16 -16.08
CA SER A 81 20.87 -7.90 -15.20
C SER A 81 19.41 -7.46 -15.40
N THR A 82 18.59 -8.33 -15.93
CA THR A 82 17.13 -8.20 -15.92
C THR A 82 16.66 -8.40 -14.47
N ALA A 83 16.24 -7.32 -13.80
CA ALA A 83 15.65 -7.40 -12.48
C ALA A 83 14.13 -7.63 -12.60
N ALA A 84 13.56 -8.42 -11.69
CA ALA A 84 12.12 -8.58 -11.61
C ALA A 84 11.45 -7.25 -11.19
N ILE A 85 10.28 -6.95 -11.75
CA ILE A 85 9.44 -5.83 -11.30
C ILE A 85 8.41 -6.40 -10.31
N ALA A 86 8.89 -6.76 -9.11
CA ALA A 86 8.10 -7.49 -8.13
C ALA A 86 6.79 -6.79 -7.73
N SER A 87 6.75 -5.46 -7.75
CA SER A 87 5.52 -4.70 -7.50
C SER A 87 4.45 -4.93 -8.56
N ALA A 88 4.82 -5.13 -9.83
CA ALA A 88 3.89 -5.47 -10.91
C ALA A 88 3.37 -6.90 -10.75
N ASP A 89 4.26 -7.83 -10.41
CA ASP A 89 3.89 -9.23 -10.18
C ASP A 89 2.90 -9.36 -9.03
N ILE A 90 3.12 -8.64 -7.93
CA ILE A 90 2.21 -8.62 -6.78
C ILE A 90 0.86 -7.98 -7.14
N ALA A 91 0.85 -6.90 -7.91
CA ALA A 91 -0.39 -6.32 -8.40
C ALA A 91 -1.18 -7.35 -9.23
N GLN A 92 -0.50 -8.05 -10.13
CA GLN A 92 -1.12 -9.11 -10.94
C GLN A 92 -1.65 -10.28 -10.09
N MET A 93 -0.91 -10.69 -9.04
CA MET A 93 -1.37 -11.71 -8.09
C MET A 93 -2.66 -11.27 -7.40
N LEU A 94 -2.74 -10.05 -6.86
CA LEU A 94 -3.92 -9.52 -6.18
C LEU A 94 -5.13 -9.48 -7.11
N VAL A 95 -4.96 -9.01 -8.32
CA VAL A 95 -6.01 -8.98 -9.35
C VAL A 95 -6.48 -10.39 -9.69
N THR A 96 -5.55 -11.32 -9.91
CA THR A 96 -5.87 -12.72 -10.25
C THR A 96 -6.61 -13.43 -9.13
N MET A 97 -6.27 -13.13 -7.86
CA MET A 97 -6.98 -13.67 -6.70
C MET A 97 -8.39 -13.09 -6.52
N GLY A 98 -8.71 -12.00 -7.22
CA GLY A 98 -10.04 -11.44 -7.31
C GLY A 98 -10.27 -10.25 -6.40
N VAL A 99 -9.28 -9.41 -6.17
CA VAL A 99 -9.48 -8.09 -5.56
C VAL A 99 -10.23 -7.19 -6.53
N ASP A 100 -11.28 -6.52 -6.05
CA ASP A 100 -12.08 -5.59 -6.87
C ASP A 100 -11.60 -4.14 -6.73
N ARG A 101 -10.93 -3.79 -5.63
CA ARG A 101 -10.41 -2.44 -5.36
C ARG A 101 -9.21 -2.50 -4.41
N ILE A 102 -8.27 -1.60 -4.61
CA ILE A 102 -7.11 -1.40 -3.72
C ILE A 102 -7.22 -0.03 -3.07
N VAL A 103 -6.95 0.02 -1.77
CA VAL A 103 -6.70 1.26 -1.03
C VAL A 103 -5.33 1.14 -0.39
N SER A 104 -4.43 2.06 -0.65
CA SER A 104 -3.09 2.04 -0.06
C SER A 104 -2.68 3.42 0.43
N VAL A 105 -1.73 3.45 1.37
CA VAL A 105 -1.20 4.71 1.91
C VAL A 105 0.21 4.91 1.35
N ASP A 106 0.46 6.12 0.85
CA ASP A 106 1.77 6.51 0.33
C ASP A 106 2.35 5.45 -0.62
N LEU A 107 1.53 4.95 -1.53
CA LEU A 107 1.89 3.88 -2.44
C LEU A 107 3.13 4.22 -3.25
N GLN A 108 3.33 5.50 -3.49
CA GLN A 108 4.38 5.99 -4.37
C GLN A 108 5.27 7.03 -3.72
N PRO A 109 6.56 7.09 -4.12
CA PRO A 109 7.36 8.28 -3.94
C PRO A 109 6.71 9.46 -4.69
N PRO A 110 6.84 10.70 -4.18
CA PRO A 110 6.26 11.87 -4.83
C PRO A 110 6.70 11.99 -6.30
N GLY A 111 5.74 11.96 -7.22
CA GLY A 111 5.98 12.17 -8.65
C GLY A 111 6.08 10.94 -9.54
N GLN A 112 5.87 9.73 -9.02
CA GLN A 112 5.94 8.50 -9.80
C GLN A 112 4.61 7.74 -9.71
N GLY A 113 3.77 7.81 -10.76
CA GLY A 113 2.47 7.15 -10.89
C GLY A 113 2.53 5.68 -11.35
N GLU A 114 3.63 4.96 -11.11
CA GLU A 114 3.91 3.70 -11.78
C GLU A 114 3.14 2.51 -11.18
N ILE A 115 3.04 2.41 -9.85
CA ILE A 115 2.43 1.23 -9.20
C ILE A 115 0.92 1.16 -9.45
N GLU A 116 0.22 2.29 -9.49
CA GLU A 116 -1.21 2.32 -9.84
C GLU A 116 -1.45 1.75 -11.24
N GLY A 117 -0.54 2.03 -12.17
CA GLY A 117 -0.58 1.50 -13.53
C GLY A 117 -0.46 -0.02 -13.61
N PHE A 118 0.17 -0.68 -12.64
CA PHE A 118 0.30 -2.14 -12.63
C PHE A 118 -1.02 -2.87 -12.38
N PHE A 119 -2.00 -2.21 -11.74
CA PHE A 119 -3.34 -2.74 -11.58
C PHE A 119 -4.20 -2.58 -12.84
N ALA A 120 -3.75 -1.72 -13.77
CA ALA A 120 -4.44 -1.41 -15.03
C ALA A 120 -5.94 -1.11 -14.81
N ASN A 121 -6.79 -1.60 -15.72
CA ASN A 121 -8.25 -1.42 -15.61
C ASN A 121 -8.93 -2.51 -14.75
N SER A 122 -8.17 -3.42 -14.16
CA SER A 122 -8.73 -4.59 -13.48
C SER A 122 -9.18 -4.29 -12.06
N ALA A 123 -8.46 -3.43 -11.34
CA ALA A 123 -8.81 -3.01 -10.00
C ALA A 123 -8.43 -1.53 -9.81
N PRO A 124 -9.40 -0.63 -9.57
CA PRO A 124 -9.09 0.76 -9.25
C PRO A 124 -8.30 0.86 -7.96
N VAL A 125 -7.35 1.80 -7.93
CA VAL A 125 -6.46 2.06 -6.80
C VAL A 125 -6.73 3.44 -6.23
N ASP A 126 -7.00 3.51 -4.93
CA ASP A 126 -7.04 4.75 -4.18
C ASP A 126 -5.75 4.88 -3.37
N CYS A 127 -4.94 5.87 -3.70
CA CYS A 127 -3.76 6.20 -2.91
C CYS A 127 -4.09 7.33 -1.91
N ILE A 128 -4.00 7.01 -0.62
CA ILE A 128 -4.21 7.96 0.47
C ILE A 128 -2.86 8.53 0.87
N GLU A 129 -2.74 9.86 0.94
CA GLU A 129 -1.54 10.51 1.45
C GLU A 129 -1.57 10.60 2.98
N ALA A 130 -0.55 10.06 3.66
CA ALA A 130 -0.41 10.14 5.12
C ALA A 130 -0.25 11.58 5.62
N THR A 131 0.14 12.51 4.75
CA THR A 131 0.30 13.94 5.04
C THR A 131 -0.96 14.53 5.69
N TYR A 132 -2.16 14.13 5.25
CA TYR A 132 -3.42 14.61 5.82
C TYR A 132 -3.58 14.26 7.31
N ALA A 133 -3.32 13.01 7.66
CA ALA A 133 -3.39 12.56 9.04
C ALA A 133 -2.36 13.30 9.92
N GLY A 134 -1.14 13.50 9.37
CA GLY A 134 -0.11 14.28 10.04
C GLY A 134 -0.53 15.73 10.27
N VAL A 135 -1.10 16.40 9.28
CA VAL A 135 -1.59 17.78 9.40
C VAL A 135 -2.65 17.90 10.49
N GLU A 136 -3.64 17.00 10.49
CA GLU A 136 -4.72 17.04 11.51
C GLU A 136 -4.19 16.79 12.92
N TYR A 137 -3.23 15.89 13.08
CA TYR A 137 -2.61 15.61 14.37
C TYR A 137 -1.77 16.77 14.89
N PHE A 138 -0.92 17.36 14.04
CA PHE A 138 0.05 18.37 14.45
C PHE A 138 -0.54 19.79 14.50
N ARG A 139 -1.59 20.10 13.75
CA ARG A 139 -2.20 21.43 13.70
C ARG A 139 -2.50 22.05 15.08
N PRO A 140 -3.09 21.34 16.07
CA PRO A 140 -3.35 21.88 17.39
C PRO A 140 -2.10 21.97 18.28
N ILE A 141 -1.00 21.32 17.93
CA ILE A 141 0.19 21.13 18.78
C ILE A 141 1.33 22.07 18.34
N VAL A 142 1.44 22.31 17.04
CA VAL A 142 2.57 23.02 16.44
C VAL A 142 2.52 24.51 16.76
N SER A 143 3.66 25.07 17.19
CA SER A 143 3.85 26.53 17.34
C SER A 143 3.84 27.24 15.98
N LYS A 144 3.39 28.51 15.96
CA LYS A 144 3.44 29.34 14.76
C LYS A 144 4.85 29.60 14.24
N ASP A 145 5.83 29.51 15.12
CA ASP A 145 7.26 29.71 14.79
C ASP A 145 7.99 28.40 14.49
N ALA A 146 7.27 27.29 14.34
CA ALA A 146 7.84 26.00 14.07
C ALA A 146 8.47 25.95 12.66
N VAL A 147 9.66 25.36 12.57
CA VAL A 147 10.36 25.13 11.31
C VAL A 147 10.17 23.69 10.89
N ILE A 148 9.68 23.48 9.68
CA ILE A 148 9.51 22.15 9.09
C ILE A 148 10.71 21.86 8.19
N VAL A 149 11.39 20.75 8.51
CA VAL A 149 12.64 20.38 7.81
C VAL A 149 12.42 19.09 7.02
N SER A 150 12.78 19.11 5.73
CA SER A 150 12.79 17.92 4.91
C SER A 150 13.95 17.01 5.27
N ALA A 151 13.69 15.72 5.48
CA ALA A 151 14.73 14.73 5.82
C ALA A 151 15.74 14.53 4.67
N ASN A 152 15.27 14.68 3.43
CA ASN A 152 16.10 14.57 2.23
C ASN A 152 15.46 15.29 1.03
N PRO A 153 16.19 15.51 -0.07
CA PRO A 153 15.67 16.23 -1.24
C PRO A 153 14.43 15.60 -1.88
N THR A 154 14.29 14.28 -1.80
CA THR A 154 13.15 13.57 -2.40
C THR A 154 11.85 13.80 -1.64
N CYS A 155 11.93 14.15 -0.36
CA CYS A 155 10.77 14.42 0.50
C CYS A 155 10.32 15.89 0.46
N THR A 156 10.99 16.76 -0.30
CA THR A 156 10.73 18.21 -0.29
C THR A 156 9.28 18.54 -0.67
N LYS A 157 8.70 17.83 -1.64
CA LYS A 157 7.29 18.02 -2.01
C LYS A 157 6.37 17.74 -0.83
N LYS A 158 6.48 16.56 -0.22
CA LYS A 158 5.68 16.19 0.97
C LYS A 158 5.83 17.17 2.13
N THR A 159 7.05 17.66 2.34
CA THR A 159 7.33 18.68 3.38
C THR A 159 6.58 19.98 3.11
N ARG A 160 6.54 20.44 1.85
CA ARG A 160 5.77 21.63 1.45
C ARG A 160 4.27 21.42 1.59
N ASP A 161 3.78 20.25 1.17
CA ASP A 161 2.35 19.90 1.27
C ASP A 161 1.91 19.86 2.74
N PHE A 162 2.74 19.29 3.62
CA PHE A 162 2.53 19.28 5.06
C PHE A 162 2.52 20.70 5.65
N GLN A 163 3.50 21.55 5.28
CA GLN A 163 3.56 22.95 5.70
C GLN A 163 2.30 23.72 5.27
N SER A 164 1.91 23.58 4.00
CA SER A 164 0.72 24.25 3.47
C SER A 164 -0.55 23.81 4.20
N GLY A 165 -0.66 22.52 4.50
CA GLY A 165 -1.77 21.99 5.29
C GLY A 165 -1.84 22.57 6.70
N LEU A 166 -0.72 22.71 7.39
CA LEU A 166 -0.66 23.32 8.73
C LEU A 166 -1.05 24.78 8.71
N LEU A 167 -0.64 25.54 7.70
CA LEU A 167 -0.94 26.98 7.56
C LEU A 167 -2.38 27.26 7.11
N GLY A 168 -3.17 26.24 6.81
CA GLY A 168 -4.57 26.39 6.39
C GLY A 168 -4.78 26.85 4.96
N SER A 169 -3.73 26.89 4.14
CA SER A 169 -3.82 27.21 2.72
C SER A 169 -4.14 25.96 1.89
N GLY A 170 -5.45 25.63 1.79
CA GLY A 170 -5.94 24.97 0.59
C GLY A 170 -5.85 23.46 0.46
N TYR A 171 -6.20 22.69 1.48
CA TYR A 171 -6.75 21.36 1.24
C TYR A 171 -8.26 21.40 1.47
N ARG A 172 -9.00 21.47 0.37
CA ARG A 172 -10.41 21.10 0.29
C ARG A 172 -10.52 19.76 -0.40
#